data_968c4f6fd368a44fc55a14d612b34dc6
#
_entry.id   968c4f6fd368a44fc55a14d612b34dc6
#
_cell.length_a   1.000
_cell.length_b   1.000
_cell.length_c   1.000
_cell.angle_alpha   90.00
_cell.angle_beta   90.00
_cell.angle_gamma   90.00
#
_symmetry.space_group_name_H-M   'P 1'
#
loop_
_entity.id
_entity.type
_entity.pdbx_description
1 polymer ?
#
loop_
_entity_poly.entity_id
_entity_poly.type
_entity_poly.pdbx_seq_one_letter_code
_entity_poly.pdbx_strand_id
1 'polypeptide(L)'
;MQNKGFIRVIAILLTLVCLFYLSFSVVTSIYNNKAEEYAQGDEVKYKQYIDSISTEKVYWWYYTYQQCREMEIGLGLDLKGGMNVTLQISVADVLKSLANNNPDLNFNKAIAAAQANQAGNNDFLRSFYDEYRKIDPNVRLAAIFSTFQLKEKIKPGTSNEEVLSVLREELNSAVDNSYNVLRTRIDRFGVVAPNIQKLEKDGLILVELSLIHISEPTRLRCI
;
A
#
# COMPACT_ATOMS: atom_id res chain seq x y z
N MET A 1 -19.13 31.34 34.61
CA MET A 1 -19.24 32.40 33.57
C MET A 1 -18.60 31.88 32.29
N GLN A 2 -19.40 31.54 31.28
CA GLN A 2 -18.84 31.12 29.99
C GLN A 2 -18.21 32.34 29.32
N ASN A 3 -16.91 32.28 29.05
CA ASN A 3 -16.17 33.33 28.34
C ASN A 3 -16.59 33.35 26.85
N LYS A 4 -17.77 33.91 26.58
CA LYS A 4 -18.31 34.04 25.21
C LYS A 4 -17.34 34.79 24.27
N GLY A 5 -16.53 35.70 24.82
CA GLY A 5 -15.48 36.39 24.05
C GLY A 5 -14.35 35.49 23.61
N PHE A 6 -13.87 34.62 24.49
CA PHE A 6 -12.78 33.65 24.18
C PHE A 6 -13.20 32.64 23.08
N ILE A 7 -14.43 32.15 23.17
CA ILE A 7 -14.97 31.25 22.14
C ILE A 7 -15.06 31.94 20.78
N ARG A 8 -15.47 33.19 20.71
CA ARG A 8 -15.51 33.95 19.45
C ARG A 8 -14.11 34.14 18.84
N VAL A 9 -13.12 34.49 19.67
CA VAL A 9 -11.74 34.65 19.20
C VAL A 9 -11.20 33.33 18.62
N ILE A 10 -11.41 32.22 19.31
CA ILE A 10 -11.00 30.88 18.80
C ILE A 10 -11.72 30.55 17.49
N ALA A 11 -13.03 30.84 17.41
CA ALA A 11 -13.78 30.56 16.18
C ALA A 11 -13.25 31.40 14.99
N ILE A 12 -12.97 32.68 15.20
CA ILE A 12 -12.40 33.54 14.15
C ILE A 12 -11.02 33.04 13.73
N LEU A 13 -10.16 32.68 14.69
CA LEU A 13 -8.81 32.17 14.40
C LEU A 13 -8.86 30.89 13.61
N LEU A 14 -9.73 29.93 14.01
CA LEU A 14 -9.94 28.67 13.29
C LEU A 14 -10.43 28.90 11.86
N THR A 15 -11.37 29.84 11.69
CA THR A 15 -11.89 30.19 10.35
C THR A 15 -10.79 30.77 9.47
N LEU A 16 -9.94 31.63 10.00
CA LEU A 16 -8.79 32.21 9.28
C LEU A 16 -7.80 31.12 8.85
N VAL A 17 -7.51 30.17 9.74
CA VAL A 17 -6.63 29.03 9.42
C VAL A 17 -7.24 28.16 8.32
N CYS A 18 -8.54 27.85 8.39
CA CYS A 18 -9.22 27.09 7.33
C CYS A 18 -9.18 27.81 5.98
N LEU A 19 -9.43 29.13 5.96
CA LEU A 19 -9.37 29.93 4.73
C LEU A 19 -7.96 29.97 4.15
N PHE A 20 -6.95 30.03 5.01
CA PHE A 20 -5.55 29.99 4.60
C PHE A 20 -5.20 28.64 3.91
N TYR A 21 -5.60 27.50 4.48
CA TYR A 21 -5.37 26.21 3.83
C TYR A 21 -6.17 26.04 2.53
N LEU A 22 -7.41 26.53 2.48
CA LEU A 22 -8.19 26.49 1.24
C LEU A 22 -7.56 27.32 0.11
N SER A 23 -6.84 28.41 0.46
CA SER A 23 -6.17 29.25 -0.54
C SER A 23 -5.09 28.51 -1.33
N PHE A 24 -4.42 27.50 -0.76
CA PHE A 24 -3.46 26.67 -1.49
C PHE A 24 -4.14 25.88 -2.62
N SER A 25 -5.32 25.32 -2.36
CA SER A 25 -6.09 24.59 -3.39
C SER A 25 -6.55 25.50 -4.54
N VAL A 26 -6.86 26.75 -4.25
CA VAL A 26 -7.21 27.73 -5.30
C VAL A 26 -5.98 28.07 -6.15
N VAL A 27 -4.82 28.26 -5.53
CA VAL A 27 -3.58 28.57 -6.26
C VAL A 27 -3.18 27.41 -7.16
N THR A 28 -3.17 26.17 -6.66
CA THR A 28 -2.82 24.98 -7.46
C THR A 28 -3.81 24.81 -8.62
N SER A 29 -5.11 25.01 -8.40
CA SER A 29 -6.13 24.94 -9.45
C SER A 29 -5.89 25.98 -10.57
N ILE A 30 -5.54 27.22 -10.22
CA ILE A 30 -5.26 28.26 -11.20
C ILE A 30 -4.06 27.90 -12.09
N TYR A 31 -2.98 27.37 -11.49
CA TYR A 31 -1.79 26.99 -12.24
C TYR A 31 -1.99 25.71 -13.05
N ASN A 32 -2.78 24.75 -12.56
CA ASN A 32 -3.16 23.57 -13.33
C ASN A 32 -3.99 23.96 -14.58
N ASN A 33 -4.97 24.83 -14.44
CA ASN A 33 -5.76 25.30 -15.57
C ASN A 33 -4.89 26.03 -16.61
N LYS A 34 -3.92 26.83 -16.18
CA LYS A 34 -2.96 27.46 -17.09
C LYS A 34 -2.06 26.44 -17.80
N ALA A 35 -1.65 25.38 -17.08
CA ALA A 35 -0.87 24.30 -17.65
C ALA A 35 -1.67 23.53 -18.73
N GLU A 36 -2.95 23.26 -18.48
CA GLU A 36 -3.85 22.63 -19.45
C GLU A 36 -4.06 23.52 -20.70
N GLU A 37 -4.28 24.81 -20.50
CA GLU A 37 -4.42 25.79 -21.59
C GLU A 37 -3.14 25.86 -22.44
N TYR A 38 -1.96 25.84 -21.80
CA TYR A 38 -0.68 25.83 -22.49
C TYR A 38 -0.44 24.51 -23.25
N ALA A 39 -0.82 23.39 -22.64
CA ALA A 39 -0.60 22.05 -23.18
C ALA A 39 -1.50 21.74 -24.39
N GLN A 40 -2.69 22.32 -24.48
CA GLN A 40 -3.68 22.05 -25.54
C GLN A 40 -3.92 20.55 -25.79
N GLY A 41 -3.86 19.74 -24.74
CA GLY A 41 -4.00 18.28 -24.81
C GLY A 41 -2.70 17.50 -25.02
N ASP A 42 -1.53 18.17 -25.08
CA ASP A 42 -0.22 17.52 -25.17
C ASP A 42 0.39 17.33 -23.77
N GLU A 43 0.47 16.07 -23.34
CA GLU A 43 0.99 15.72 -21.99
C GLU A 43 2.46 16.11 -21.80
N VAL A 44 3.27 16.06 -22.84
CA VAL A 44 4.69 16.39 -22.75
C VAL A 44 4.84 17.88 -22.43
N LYS A 45 4.05 18.73 -23.09
CA LYS A 45 4.03 20.17 -22.81
C LYS A 45 3.47 20.49 -21.44
N TYR A 46 2.43 19.75 -21.00
CA TYR A 46 1.89 19.90 -19.66
C TYR A 46 2.96 19.62 -18.59
N LYS A 47 3.67 18.50 -18.70
CA LYS A 47 4.75 18.13 -17.77
C LYS A 47 5.88 19.16 -17.80
N GLN A 48 6.32 19.58 -18.98
CA GLN A 48 7.37 20.61 -19.10
C GLN A 48 6.97 21.92 -18.44
N TYR A 49 5.72 22.35 -18.59
CA TYR A 49 5.21 23.56 -17.92
C TYR A 49 5.20 23.39 -16.40
N ILE A 50 4.65 22.29 -15.89
CA ILE A 50 4.62 22.00 -14.45
C ILE A 50 6.03 21.91 -13.86
N ASP A 51 6.96 21.25 -14.55
CA ASP A 51 8.35 21.15 -14.12
C ASP A 51 9.03 22.53 -14.06
N SER A 52 8.73 23.40 -15.03
CA SER A 52 9.28 24.77 -15.06
C SER A 52 8.83 25.61 -13.88
N ILE A 53 7.57 25.49 -13.45
CA ILE A 53 7.01 26.26 -12.33
C ILE A 53 7.17 25.56 -10.98
N SER A 54 7.61 24.30 -10.94
CA SER A 54 7.70 23.50 -9.72
C SER A 54 8.55 24.17 -8.62
N THR A 55 9.63 24.82 -9.04
CA THR A 55 10.57 25.54 -8.16
C THR A 55 10.29 27.05 -8.07
N GLU A 56 9.36 27.58 -8.88
CA GLU A 56 9.00 28.98 -8.82
C GLU A 56 8.11 29.29 -7.62
N LYS A 57 8.30 30.47 -7.03
CA LYS A 57 7.48 30.96 -5.92
C LYS A 57 6.17 31.52 -6.47
N VAL A 58 5.10 30.75 -6.34
CA VAL A 58 3.79 31.05 -6.92
C VAL A 58 2.79 31.64 -5.92
N TYR A 59 3.05 31.48 -4.60
CA TYR A 59 2.15 31.96 -3.57
C TYR A 59 2.88 32.82 -2.54
N TRP A 60 2.43 34.05 -2.38
CA TRP A 60 2.89 35.07 -1.43
C TRP A 60 4.43 35.21 -1.28
N TRP A 61 5.19 34.92 -2.37
CA TRP A 61 6.65 35.01 -2.45
C TRP A 61 7.43 34.02 -1.56
N TYR A 62 6.71 33.21 -0.77
CA TYR A 62 7.28 32.22 0.15
C TYR A 62 7.16 30.79 -0.35
N TYR A 63 6.00 30.42 -0.91
CA TYR A 63 5.69 29.04 -1.25
C TYR A 63 5.90 28.78 -2.74
N THR A 64 6.64 27.69 -3.03
CA THR A 64 6.79 27.18 -4.40
C THR A 64 5.53 26.41 -4.80
N TYR A 65 5.34 26.22 -6.12
CA TYR A 65 4.22 25.43 -6.61
C TYR A 65 4.19 24.03 -6.00
N GLN A 66 5.37 23.35 -5.87
CA GLN A 66 5.48 22.04 -5.24
C GLN A 66 5.00 22.06 -3.78
N GLN A 67 5.42 23.04 -3.00
CA GLN A 67 4.97 23.19 -1.61
C GLN A 67 3.46 23.49 -1.51
N CYS A 68 2.92 24.29 -2.41
CA CYS A 68 1.47 24.54 -2.47
C CYS A 68 0.71 23.23 -2.76
N ARG A 69 1.23 22.38 -3.63
CA ARG A 69 0.65 21.08 -3.97
C ARG A 69 0.72 20.07 -2.81
N GLU A 70 1.79 20.10 -2.04
CA GLU A 70 1.94 19.25 -0.84
C GLU A 70 0.99 19.68 0.30
N MET A 71 0.69 21.00 0.39
CA MET A 71 -0.23 21.58 1.38
C MET A 71 -1.69 21.63 0.90
N GLU A 72 -1.93 21.32 -0.36
CA GLU A 72 -3.28 21.24 -0.93
C GLU A 72 -4.11 20.19 -0.19
N ILE A 73 -5.37 20.50 0.08
CA ILE A 73 -6.30 19.51 0.64
C ILE A 73 -6.50 18.42 -0.40
N GLY A 74 -5.94 17.24 -0.12
CA GLY A 74 -6.13 16.05 -0.94
C GLY A 74 -7.61 15.67 -0.97
N LEU A 75 -8.28 15.97 -2.07
CA LEU A 75 -9.63 15.47 -2.31
C LEU A 75 -9.55 13.95 -2.46
N GLY A 76 -10.36 13.21 -1.67
CA GLY A 76 -10.39 11.75 -1.73
C GLY A 76 -10.82 11.21 -3.09
N LEU A 77 -10.68 9.90 -3.27
CA LEU A 77 -11.04 9.18 -4.50
C LEU A 77 -12.48 9.42 -4.94
N ASP A 78 -13.39 9.63 -3.99
CA ASP A 78 -14.82 9.88 -4.25
C ASP A 78 -15.07 11.21 -4.99
N LEU A 79 -14.18 12.19 -4.82
CA LEU A 79 -14.34 13.53 -5.41
C LEU A 79 -13.48 13.72 -6.67
N LYS A 80 -12.30 13.10 -6.73
CA LYS A 80 -11.39 13.23 -7.87
C LYS A 80 -11.50 12.07 -8.86
N GLY A 81 -12.21 11.01 -8.50
CA GLY A 81 -12.17 9.74 -9.20
C GLY A 81 -10.87 8.99 -8.94
N GLY A 82 -10.92 7.69 -8.94
CA GLY A 82 -9.75 6.88 -8.67
C GLY A 82 -10.05 5.40 -8.72
N MET A 83 -9.02 4.62 -8.51
CA MET A 83 -9.09 3.16 -8.45
C MET A 83 -8.62 2.71 -7.07
N ASN A 84 -9.45 1.90 -6.43
CA ASN A 84 -9.12 1.22 -5.18
C ASN A 84 -8.94 -0.27 -5.48
N VAL A 85 -7.75 -0.79 -5.23
CA VAL A 85 -7.41 -2.19 -5.47
C VAL A 85 -6.89 -2.81 -4.18
N THR A 86 -7.51 -3.89 -3.75
CA THR A 86 -6.99 -4.70 -2.66
C THR A 86 -6.21 -5.87 -3.24
N LEU A 87 -4.92 -5.93 -2.94
CA LEU A 87 -4.02 -7.01 -3.34
C LEU A 87 -3.87 -7.97 -2.17
N GLN A 88 -3.96 -9.25 -2.44
CA GLN A 88 -3.73 -10.30 -1.45
C GLN A 88 -2.48 -11.10 -1.81
N ILE A 89 -1.56 -11.21 -0.85
CA ILE A 89 -0.41 -12.10 -0.98
C ILE A 89 -0.89 -13.52 -0.68
N SER A 90 -0.54 -14.45 -1.55
CA SER A 90 -0.83 -15.87 -1.33
C SER A 90 0.08 -16.42 -0.22
N VAL A 91 -0.41 -16.45 1.01
CA VAL A 91 0.29 -17.02 2.16
C VAL A 91 0.66 -18.49 1.90
N ALA A 92 -0.22 -19.23 1.22
CA ALA A 92 0.04 -20.61 0.84
C ALA A 92 1.26 -20.78 -0.07
N ASP A 93 1.44 -19.88 -1.05
CA ASP A 93 2.57 -19.96 -1.96
C ASP A 93 3.87 -19.52 -1.28
N VAL A 94 3.79 -18.57 -0.36
CA VAL A 94 4.94 -18.19 0.50
C VAL A 94 5.35 -19.39 1.35
N LEU A 95 4.42 -20.11 1.99
CA LEU A 95 4.74 -21.31 2.76
C LEU A 95 5.35 -22.42 1.91
N LYS A 96 4.83 -22.66 0.69
CA LYS A 96 5.42 -23.61 -0.24
C LYS A 96 6.86 -23.22 -0.60
N SER A 97 7.09 -21.93 -0.84
CA SER A 97 8.43 -21.40 -1.14
C SER A 97 9.39 -21.59 0.04
N LEU A 98 8.96 -21.29 1.27
CA LEU A 98 9.76 -21.49 2.48
C LEU A 98 10.06 -22.95 2.75
N ALA A 99 9.15 -23.87 2.39
CA ALA A 99 9.38 -25.32 2.41
C ALA A 99 10.17 -25.83 1.21
N ASN A 100 10.77 -24.94 0.40
CA ASN A 100 11.50 -25.29 -0.83
C ASN A 100 10.67 -26.15 -1.79
N ASN A 101 9.36 -25.83 -1.94
CA ASN A 101 8.41 -26.58 -2.76
C ASN A 101 8.40 -28.10 -2.44
N ASN A 102 8.36 -28.40 -1.15
CA ASN A 102 8.38 -29.78 -0.67
C ASN A 102 7.30 -30.63 -1.38
N PRO A 103 7.66 -31.76 -2.00
CA PRO A 103 6.73 -32.61 -2.73
C PRO A 103 5.81 -33.47 -1.83
N ASP A 104 5.92 -33.34 -0.50
CA ASP A 104 5.12 -34.12 0.44
C ASP A 104 3.61 -33.91 0.20
N LEU A 105 2.94 -35.05 -0.03
CA LEU A 105 1.51 -35.08 -0.32
C LEU A 105 0.67 -34.57 0.88
N ASN A 106 1.09 -34.88 2.10
CA ASN A 106 0.39 -34.52 3.31
C ASN A 106 0.50 -32.99 3.53
N PHE A 107 1.68 -32.42 3.29
CA PHE A 107 1.91 -30.98 3.33
C PHE A 107 1.02 -30.23 2.32
N ASN A 108 0.98 -30.69 1.07
CA ASN A 108 0.18 -30.07 0.03
C ASN A 108 -1.33 -30.19 0.28
N LYS A 109 -1.79 -31.35 0.83
CA LYS A 109 -3.19 -31.53 1.24
C LYS A 109 -3.57 -30.61 2.39
N ALA A 110 -2.69 -30.44 3.39
CA ALA A 110 -2.93 -29.54 4.52
C ALA A 110 -3.04 -28.08 4.06
N ILE A 111 -2.18 -27.63 3.13
CA ILE A 111 -2.27 -26.29 2.54
C ILE A 111 -3.60 -26.12 1.79
N ALA A 112 -4.00 -27.08 0.96
CA ALA A 112 -5.25 -27.00 0.21
C ALA A 112 -6.47 -26.98 1.14
N ALA A 113 -6.47 -27.78 2.21
CA ALA A 113 -7.52 -27.77 3.21
C ALA A 113 -7.59 -26.44 3.97
N ALA A 114 -6.43 -25.86 4.34
CA ALA A 114 -6.38 -24.55 4.98
C ALA A 114 -6.89 -23.43 4.07
N GLN A 115 -6.59 -23.49 2.76
CA GLN A 115 -7.13 -22.53 1.77
C GLN A 115 -8.65 -22.65 1.65
N ALA A 116 -9.20 -23.85 1.64
CA ALA A 116 -10.65 -24.07 1.56
C ALA A 116 -11.37 -23.53 2.81
N ASN A 117 -10.74 -23.59 3.99
CA ASN A 117 -11.30 -23.15 5.27
C ASN A 117 -11.01 -21.69 5.60
N GLN A 118 -10.31 -20.95 4.73
CA GLN A 118 -9.89 -19.57 4.95
C GLN A 118 -11.06 -18.57 5.10
N ALA A 119 -12.27 -18.92 4.67
CA ALA A 119 -13.44 -18.05 4.69
C ALA A 119 -13.89 -17.60 6.11
N GLY A 120 -13.41 -18.24 7.17
CA GLY A 120 -13.81 -17.94 8.55
C GLY A 120 -12.65 -17.63 9.53
N ASN A 121 -11.42 -17.85 9.15
CA ASN A 121 -10.28 -17.77 10.08
C ASN A 121 -9.26 -16.73 9.62
N ASN A 122 -8.93 -15.77 10.47
CA ASN A 122 -8.00 -14.68 10.16
C ASN A 122 -6.51 -15.11 10.20
N ASP A 123 -6.19 -16.31 10.72
CA ASP A 123 -4.82 -16.82 10.86
C ASP A 123 -4.63 -18.09 10.01
N PHE A 124 -4.11 -17.90 8.80
CA PHE A 124 -3.86 -18.99 7.88
C PHE A 124 -2.86 -20.01 8.42
N LEU A 125 -1.81 -19.56 9.10
CA LEU A 125 -0.78 -20.43 9.66
C LEU A 125 -1.36 -21.41 10.68
N ARG A 126 -2.24 -20.92 11.53
CA ARG A 126 -2.89 -21.75 12.54
C ARG A 126 -3.84 -22.75 11.90
N SER A 127 -4.63 -22.31 10.91
CA SER A 127 -5.50 -23.20 10.14
C SER A 127 -4.70 -24.28 9.43
N PHE A 128 -3.57 -23.92 8.81
CA PHE A 128 -2.66 -24.88 8.19
C PHE A 128 -2.12 -25.92 9.17
N TYR A 129 -1.68 -25.47 10.35
CA TYR A 129 -1.16 -26.37 11.39
C TYR A 129 -2.24 -27.32 11.90
N ASP A 130 -3.44 -26.81 12.17
CA ASP A 130 -4.57 -27.61 12.63
C ASP A 130 -4.99 -28.67 11.59
N GLU A 131 -5.06 -28.30 10.31
CA GLU A 131 -5.37 -29.25 9.23
C GLU A 131 -4.24 -30.27 9.03
N TYR A 132 -2.98 -29.82 9.15
CA TYR A 132 -1.86 -30.74 9.04
C TYR A 132 -1.84 -31.75 10.18
N ARG A 133 -2.12 -31.32 11.40
CA ARG A 133 -2.21 -32.19 12.58
C ARG A 133 -3.34 -33.22 12.49
N LYS A 134 -4.41 -32.92 11.77
CA LYS A 134 -5.48 -33.91 11.49
C LYS A 134 -5.01 -35.02 10.56
N ILE A 135 -4.13 -34.72 9.62
CA ILE A 135 -3.58 -35.67 8.66
C ILE A 135 -2.47 -36.49 9.32
N ASP A 136 -1.57 -35.83 10.06
CA ASP A 136 -0.48 -36.47 10.78
C ASP A 136 -0.36 -35.91 12.21
N PRO A 137 -0.85 -36.64 13.23
CA PRO A 137 -0.79 -36.21 14.63
C PRO A 137 0.65 -36.05 15.17
N ASN A 138 1.64 -36.70 14.58
CA ASN A 138 3.04 -36.66 14.99
C ASN A 138 3.89 -35.71 14.13
N VAL A 139 3.26 -34.82 13.37
CA VAL A 139 3.95 -33.90 12.47
C VAL A 139 5.01 -33.07 13.20
N ARG A 140 6.20 -33.02 12.62
CA ARG A 140 7.29 -32.14 13.03
C ARG A 140 7.51 -31.10 11.94
N LEU A 141 6.99 -29.90 12.16
CA LEU A 141 7.15 -28.79 11.21
C LEU A 141 8.64 -28.46 10.98
N ALA A 142 9.48 -28.62 11.98
CA ALA A 142 10.91 -28.43 11.86
C ALA A 142 11.56 -29.30 10.76
N ALA A 143 11.03 -30.52 10.50
CA ALA A 143 11.57 -31.38 9.46
C ALA A 143 11.26 -30.86 8.03
N ILE A 144 10.17 -30.11 7.87
CA ILE A 144 9.72 -29.58 6.58
C ILE A 144 10.37 -28.22 6.32
N PHE A 145 10.45 -27.38 7.34
CA PHE A 145 10.92 -25.99 7.24
C PHE A 145 12.39 -25.81 7.60
N SER A 146 13.16 -26.86 7.94
CA SER A 146 14.62 -26.77 8.10
C SER A 146 15.33 -26.64 6.75
N THR A 147 14.87 -25.70 5.92
CA THR A 147 15.46 -25.38 4.62
C THR A 147 16.74 -24.56 4.79
N PHE A 148 17.56 -24.47 3.74
CA PHE A 148 18.79 -23.68 3.78
C PHE A 148 18.56 -22.22 4.23
N GLN A 149 17.44 -21.65 3.87
CA GLN A 149 17.06 -20.26 4.23
C GLN A 149 16.73 -20.12 5.71
N LEU A 150 16.13 -21.13 6.33
CA LEU A 150 15.65 -21.10 7.71
C LEU A 150 16.52 -21.90 8.68
N LYS A 151 17.63 -22.50 8.22
CA LYS A 151 18.51 -23.38 9.01
C LYS A 151 19.06 -22.72 10.28
N GLU A 152 19.28 -21.42 10.27
CA GLU A 152 19.76 -20.68 11.42
C GLU A 152 18.67 -20.47 12.47
N LYS A 153 17.41 -20.29 12.02
CA LYS A 153 16.24 -20.03 12.87
C LYS A 153 15.53 -21.31 13.30
N ILE A 154 15.48 -22.34 12.44
CA ILE A 154 14.77 -23.60 12.68
C ILE A 154 15.78 -24.76 12.71
N LYS A 155 15.99 -25.31 13.90
CA LYS A 155 16.80 -26.51 14.11
C LYS A 155 15.92 -27.77 14.12
N PRO A 156 16.46 -28.98 13.86
CA PRO A 156 15.67 -30.22 13.84
C PRO A 156 14.94 -30.56 15.15
N GLY A 157 15.32 -29.93 16.25
CA GLY A 157 14.70 -30.10 17.59
C GLY A 157 13.74 -28.98 18.00
N THR A 158 13.50 -27.98 17.13
CA THR A 158 12.64 -26.84 17.44
C THR A 158 11.17 -27.30 17.58
N SER A 159 10.45 -26.76 18.55
CA SER A 159 9.04 -27.07 18.78
C SER A 159 8.17 -26.53 17.63
N ASN A 160 7.01 -27.15 17.39
CA ASN A 160 6.10 -26.70 16.33
C ASN A 160 5.61 -25.26 16.56
N GLU A 161 5.44 -24.83 17.82
CA GLU A 161 5.02 -23.47 18.16
C GLU A 161 6.10 -22.42 17.85
N GLU A 162 7.37 -22.75 18.12
CA GLU A 162 8.50 -21.89 17.74
C GLU A 162 8.63 -21.82 16.21
N VAL A 163 8.45 -22.94 15.49
CA VAL A 163 8.44 -22.92 14.02
C VAL A 163 7.33 -22.02 13.49
N LEU A 164 6.12 -22.09 14.04
CA LEU A 164 5.01 -21.21 13.65
C LEU A 164 5.31 -19.74 13.89
N SER A 165 6.01 -19.39 15.00
CA SER A 165 6.41 -18.01 15.29
C SER A 165 7.43 -17.50 14.25
N VAL A 166 8.41 -18.33 13.88
CA VAL A 166 9.40 -18.00 12.85
C VAL A 166 8.72 -17.85 11.49
N LEU A 167 7.81 -18.74 11.13
CA LEU A 167 7.06 -18.64 9.87
C LEU A 167 6.22 -17.38 9.81
N ARG A 168 5.62 -16.94 10.93
CA ARG A 168 4.87 -15.68 10.98
C ARG A 168 5.78 -14.47 10.76
N GLU A 169 6.98 -14.47 11.34
CA GLU A 169 7.98 -13.44 11.11
C GLU A 169 8.40 -13.37 9.62
N GLU A 170 8.65 -14.52 9.00
CA GLU A 170 9.02 -14.60 7.58
C GLU A 170 7.88 -14.16 6.66
N LEU A 171 6.63 -14.50 7.00
CA LEU A 171 5.46 -14.02 6.27
C LEU A 171 5.34 -12.50 6.35
N ASN A 172 5.49 -11.91 7.53
CA ASN A 172 5.46 -10.46 7.70
C ASN A 172 6.59 -9.80 6.87
N SER A 173 7.77 -10.38 6.89
CA SER A 173 8.91 -9.93 6.07
C SER A 173 8.59 -9.99 4.57
N ALA A 174 7.95 -11.06 4.10
CA ALA A 174 7.51 -11.20 2.71
C ALA A 174 6.45 -10.16 2.32
N VAL A 175 5.51 -9.86 3.22
CA VAL A 175 4.52 -8.79 3.04
C VAL A 175 5.20 -7.42 2.96
N ASP A 176 6.16 -7.15 3.84
CA ASP A 176 6.91 -5.90 3.85
C ASP A 176 7.73 -5.70 2.58
N ASN A 177 8.39 -6.75 2.11
CA ASN A 177 9.12 -6.74 0.85
C ASN A 177 8.19 -6.48 -0.35
N SER A 178 7.04 -7.15 -0.38
CA SER A 178 6.05 -6.95 -1.44
C SER A 178 5.48 -5.53 -1.42
N TYR A 179 5.19 -4.99 -0.24
CA TYR A 179 4.77 -3.61 -0.07
C TYR A 179 5.82 -2.62 -0.61
N ASN A 180 7.09 -2.80 -0.26
CA ASN A 180 8.17 -1.94 -0.71
C ASN A 180 8.36 -2.00 -2.24
N VAL A 181 8.26 -3.20 -2.83
CA VAL A 181 8.32 -3.39 -4.28
C VAL A 181 7.15 -2.69 -4.97
N LEU A 182 5.92 -2.86 -4.46
CA LEU A 182 4.73 -2.20 -5.00
C LEU A 182 4.87 -0.68 -4.92
N ARG A 183 5.26 -0.16 -3.76
CA ARG A 183 5.48 1.28 -3.57
C ARG A 183 6.50 1.82 -4.56
N THR A 184 7.68 1.18 -4.68
CA THR A 184 8.72 1.60 -5.61
C THR A 184 8.25 1.58 -7.06
N ARG A 185 7.43 0.59 -7.45
CA ARG A 185 6.88 0.51 -8.80
C ARG A 185 5.86 1.62 -9.05
N ILE A 186 4.96 1.87 -8.12
CA ILE A 186 3.93 2.91 -8.23
C ILE A 186 4.57 4.29 -8.28
N ASP A 187 5.58 4.54 -7.43
CA ASP A 187 6.33 5.81 -7.44
C ASP A 187 7.03 6.05 -8.80
N ARG A 188 7.54 4.99 -9.44
CA ARG A 188 8.15 5.08 -10.78
C ARG A 188 7.17 5.46 -11.89
N PHE A 189 5.89 5.13 -11.74
CA PHE A 189 4.86 5.56 -12.69
C PHE A 189 4.49 7.04 -12.54
N GLY A 190 5.05 7.74 -11.56
CA GLY A 190 4.79 9.15 -11.33
C GLY A 190 3.35 9.45 -10.88
N VAL A 191 2.68 8.47 -10.28
CA VAL A 191 1.33 8.66 -9.72
C VAL A 191 1.40 9.64 -8.56
N VAL A 192 0.57 10.67 -8.62
CA VAL A 192 0.55 11.71 -7.59
C VAL A 192 -0.16 11.19 -6.34
N ALA A 193 0.57 11.21 -5.21
CA ALA A 193 0.05 10.85 -3.88
C ALA A 193 -0.70 9.52 -3.82
N PRO A 194 -0.06 8.38 -4.19
CA PRO A 194 -0.68 7.08 -4.01
C PRO A 194 -0.85 6.77 -2.53
N ASN A 195 -2.02 6.29 -2.14
CA ASN A 195 -2.23 5.79 -0.79
C ASN A 195 -2.06 4.27 -0.79
N ILE A 196 -1.00 3.80 -0.16
CA ILE A 196 -0.69 2.38 -0.06
C ILE A 196 -0.64 2.00 1.41
N GLN A 197 -1.52 1.11 1.84
CA GLN A 197 -1.65 0.70 3.24
C GLN A 197 -1.58 -0.82 3.37
N LYS A 198 -0.88 -1.29 4.42
CA LYS A 198 -0.99 -2.67 4.86
C LYS A 198 -2.22 -2.79 5.77
N LEU A 199 -3.07 -3.75 5.49
CA LEU A 199 -4.20 -4.06 6.34
C LEU A 199 -3.77 -5.05 7.44
N GLU A 200 -4.44 -5.00 8.59
CA GLU A 200 -4.16 -5.88 9.73
C GLU A 200 -4.38 -7.37 9.44
N LYS A 201 -5.15 -7.69 8.39
CA LYS A 201 -5.34 -9.07 7.95
C LYS A 201 -4.13 -9.54 7.17
N ASP A 202 -3.72 -10.77 7.43
CA ASP A 202 -2.54 -11.41 6.83
C ASP A 202 -2.48 -11.25 5.31
N GLY A 203 -1.44 -10.55 4.86
CA GLY A 203 -1.08 -10.45 3.45
C GLY A 203 -1.93 -9.52 2.59
N LEU A 204 -2.79 -8.66 3.16
CA LEU A 204 -3.59 -7.71 2.40
C LEU A 204 -2.89 -6.34 2.31
N ILE A 205 -2.80 -5.82 1.10
CA ILE A 205 -2.28 -4.49 0.78
C ILE A 205 -3.36 -3.73 0.03
N LEU A 206 -3.80 -2.62 0.59
CA LEU A 206 -4.72 -1.68 -0.04
C LEU A 206 -3.91 -0.68 -0.85
N VAL A 207 -4.26 -0.50 -2.12
CA VAL A 207 -3.65 0.45 -3.05
C VAL A 207 -4.73 1.34 -3.62
N GLU A 208 -4.67 2.62 -3.30
CA GLU A 208 -5.58 3.63 -3.79
C GLU A 208 -4.83 4.59 -4.72
N LEU A 209 -5.28 4.69 -5.95
CA LEU A 209 -4.67 5.52 -6.98
C LEU A 209 -5.68 6.53 -7.50
N SER A 210 -5.30 7.81 -7.52
CA SER A 210 -6.10 8.84 -8.18
C SER A 210 -5.93 8.77 -9.69
N LEU A 211 -7.05 8.74 -10.44
CA LEU A 211 -7.05 8.62 -11.90
C LEU A 211 -6.80 9.93 -12.65
N ILE A 212 -6.70 11.06 -11.97
CA ILE A 212 -6.57 12.38 -12.61
C ILE A 212 -5.35 12.50 -13.55
N HIS A 213 -4.39 11.58 -13.44
CA HIS A 213 -3.19 11.56 -14.29
C HIS A 213 -2.96 10.21 -14.99
N ILE A 214 -3.93 9.32 -15.01
CA ILE A 214 -3.91 8.18 -15.92
C ILE A 214 -4.59 8.68 -17.21
N SER A 215 -3.85 9.48 -17.95
CA SER A 215 -4.19 9.70 -19.35
C SER A 215 -4.16 8.36 -20.06
N GLU A 216 -5.14 8.14 -20.90
CA GLU A 216 -5.45 7.00 -21.75
C GLU A 216 -4.36 5.93 -21.88
N PRO A 217 -4.72 4.63 -21.83
CA PRO A 217 -3.75 3.56 -22.08
C PRO A 217 -3.14 3.85 -23.46
N THR A 218 -1.86 4.16 -23.46
CA THR A 218 -1.05 4.22 -24.66
C THR A 218 -1.39 2.95 -25.44
N ARG A 219 -2.14 3.07 -26.52
CA ARG A 219 -2.36 1.97 -27.45
C ARG A 219 -0.98 1.48 -27.83
N LEU A 220 -0.57 0.36 -27.27
CA LEU A 220 0.55 -0.41 -27.77
C LEU A 220 0.21 -0.72 -29.23
N ARG A 221 0.69 0.12 -30.12
CA ARG A 221 0.82 -0.23 -31.53
C ARG A 221 1.85 -1.36 -31.54
N CYS A 222 1.34 -2.58 -31.54
CA CYS A 222 2.11 -3.71 -32.02
C CYS A 222 2.44 -3.41 -33.50
N ILE A 223 3.72 -3.18 -33.78
CA ILE A 223 4.33 -3.33 -35.09
C ILE A 223 5.02 -4.68 -35.08
#